data_f21fd803efe7df85126f8bb18fb14ffa
#
_entry.id   f21fd803efe7df85126f8bb18fb14ffa
#
_cell.length_a   1.000
_cell.length_b   1.000
_cell.length_c   1.000
_cell.angle_alpha   90.00
_cell.angle_beta   90.00
_cell.angle_gamma   90.00
#
_symmetry.space_group_name_H-M   'P 1'
#
loop_
_entity.id
_entity.type
_entity.pdbx_description
1 polymer ?
#
loop_
_entity_poly.entity_id
_entity_poly.type
_entity_poly.pdbx_seq_one_letter_code
_entity_poly.pdbx_strand_id
1 'polypeptide(L)'
;GMDEVFYIGHDSCVRCGGHDKAELYAGEVTKIQNHLASQGKRLMIWGDRLIDGKTTGIGAWEASMNNTYRAIDLIPKDVFICDWHYERAEQTAVYFAMKGFDVATCPWRKPQIALQQVDDMIHFRQHSNPEMSRHFQGIIETVWSGTDSFLEAYYNPTTYKQEVSDAVTVKKLIEKYKALENR
;
A
#
# COMPACT_ATOMS: atom_id res chain seq x y z
N GLY A 1 -5.42 3.21 7.45
CA GLY A 1 -4.93 3.05 8.81
C GLY A 1 -4.18 1.75 9.02
N MET A 2 -3.83 1.47 10.27
CA MET A 2 -2.99 0.35 10.70
C MET A 2 -1.53 0.42 10.22
N ASP A 3 -1.11 1.53 9.65
CA ASP A 3 0.24 1.86 9.22
C ASP A 3 1.08 2.40 10.39
N GLU A 4 2.38 2.35 10.24
CA GLU A 4 3.37 3.03 11.10
C GLU A 4 3.23 2.80 12.62
N VAL A 5 2.66 1.69 13.05
CA VAL A 5 2.48 1.32 14.47
C VAL A 5 3.81 0.85 15.10
N PHE A 6 4.81 1.72 15.10
CA PHE A 6 6.19 1.42 15.53
C PHE A 6 6.30 0.95 16.98
N TYR A 7 5.42 1.44 17.84
CA TYR A 7 5.48 1.22 19.29
C TYR A 7 4.48 0.18 19.83
N ILE A 8 3.75 -0.52 18.96
CA ILE A 8 2.85 -1.60 19.38
C ILE A 8 3.62 -2.65 20.20
N GLY A 9 3.09 -3.05 21.34
CA GLY A 9 3.72 -4.03 22.23
C GLY A 9 5.05 -3.58 22.86
N HIS A 10 5.28 -2.25 22.95
CA HIS A 10 6.47 -1.73 23.64
C HIS A 10 6.41 -2.07 25.13
N ASP A 11 7.54 -2.46 25.72
CA ASP A 11 7.61 -2.96 27.11
C ASP A 11 7.09 -1.96 28.15
N SER A 12 7.19 -0.66 27.88
CA SER A 12 6.64 0.40 28.75
C SER A 12 5.13 0.56 28.66
N CYS A 13 4.45 -0.10 27.72
CA CYS A 13 3.01 -0.03 27.59
C CYS A 13 2.33 -0.92 28.62
N VAL A 14 1.62 -0.33 29.58
CA VAL A 14 0.90 -1.07 30.63
C VAL A 14 -0.21 -2.00 30.11
N ARG A 15 -0.68 -1.79 28.86
CA ARG A 15 -1.77 -2.59 28.26
C ARG A 15 -1.26 -3.68 27.35
N CYS A 16 -0.21 -3.42 26.57
CA CYS A 16 0.26 -4.31 25.51
C CYS A 16 1.75 -4.68 25.62
N GLY A 17 2.46 -4.19 26.65
CA GLY A 17 3.84 -4.57 26.90
C GLY A 17 3.98 -6.06 27.16
N GLY A 18 5.02 -6.68 26.59
CA GLY A 18 5.29 -8.10 26.73
C GLY A 18 4.42 -9.05 25.88
N HIS A 19 3.42 -8.51 25.16
CA HIS A 19 2.62 -9.33 24.22
C HIS A 19 3.30 -9.44 22.85
N ASP A 20 3.00 -10.52 22.13
CA ASP A 20 3.47 -10.70 20.76
C ASP A 20 2.90 -9.61 19.85
N LYS A 21 3.78 -8.91 19.14
CA LYS A 21 3.41 -7.74 18.33
C LYS A 21 2.60 -8.11 17.08
N ALA A 22 2.85 -9.29 16.52
CA ALA A 22 2.08 -9.78 15.38
C ALA A 22 0.66 -10.19 15.80
N GLU A 23 0.51 -10.81 16.96
CA GLU A 23 -0.80 -11.17 17.51
C GLU A 23 -1.62 -9.94 17.87
N LEU A 24 -1.00 -8.93 18.50
CA LEU A 24 -1.66 -7.65 18.80
C LEU A 24 -2.15 -6.96 17.52
N TYR A 25 -1.29 -6.90 16.51
CA TYR A 25 -1.63 -6.28 15.22
C TYR A 25 -2.74 -7.05 14.53
N ALA A 26 -2.61 -8.37 14.42
CA ALA A 26 -3.61 -9.23 13.78
C ALA A 26 -4.96 -9.21 14.51
N GLY A 27 -4.95 -9.17 15.83
CA GLY A 27 -6.15 -9.07 16.64
C GLY A 27 -6.95 -7.79 16.36
N GLU A 28 -6.27 -6.64 16.23
CA GLU A 28 -6.95 -5.38 15.92
C GLU A 28 -7.44 -5.34 14.48
N VAL A 29 -6.64 -5.80 13.50
CA VAL A 29 -7.09 -5.91 12.11
C VAL A 29 -8.33 -6.79 11.99
N THR A 30 -8.31 -7.96 12.63
CA THR A 30 -9.44 -8.90 12.62
C THR A 30 -10.71 -8.30 13.22
N LYS A 31 -10.57 -7.57 14.32
CA LYS A 31 -11.69 -6.90 14.98
C LYS A 31 -12.32 -5.84 14.07
N ILE A 32 -11.50 -5.01 13.40
CA ILE A 32 -11.98 -3.99 12.48
C ILE A 32 -12.63 -4.65 11.25
N GLN A 33 -12.00 -5.69 10.69
CA GLN A 33 -12.54 -6.43 9.54
C GLN A 33 -13.92 -7.03 9.87
N ASN A 34 -14.06 -7.70 11.00
CA ASN A 34 -15.34 -8.28 11.42
C ASN A 34 -16.43 -7.23 11.59
N HIS A 35 -16.09 -6.07 12.15
CA HIS A 35 -17.01 -4.96 12.28
C HIS A 35 -17.48 -4.42 10.92
N LEU A 36 -16.55 -4.20 9.98
CA LEU A 36 -16.90 -3.73 8.65
C LEU A 36 -17.66 -4.78 7.83
N ALA A 37 -17.27 -6.04 7.92
CA ALA A 37 -17.94 -7.14 7.25
C ALA A 37 -19.40 -7.30 7.71
N SER A 38 -19.69 -7.08 8.99
CA SER A 38 -21.07 -7.08 9.50
C SER A 38 -21.96 -6.00 8.87
N GLN A 39 -21.35 -4.99 8.24
CA GLN A 39 -22.02 -3.91 7.51
C GLN A 39 -21.93 -4.07 5.99
N GLY A 40 -21.48 -5.22 5.48
CA GLY A 40 -21.27 -5.48 4.07
C GLY A 40 -20.13 -4.67 3.45
N LYS A 41 -19.16 -4.21 4.26
CA LYS A 41 -17.99 -3.43 3.83
C LYS A 41 -16.72 -4.27 3.92
N ARG A 42 -15.76 -3.97 3.07
CA ARG A 42 -14.43 -4.58 3.06
C ARG A 42 -13.39 -3.64 3.68
N LEU A 43 -12.54 -4.16 4.55
CA LEU A 43 -11.43 -3.43 5.13
C LEU A 43 -10.29 -3.28 4.11
N MET A 44 -9.75 -2.07 3.99
CA MET A 44 -8.48 -1.78 3.32
C MET A 44 -7.48 -1.27 4.35
N ILE A 45 -6.25 -1.82 4.35
CA ILE A 45 -5.16 -1.40 5.24
C ILE A 45 -3.88 -1.13 4.46
N TRP A 46 -3.01 -0.31 5.01
CA TRP A 46 -1.65 -0.14 4.52
C TRP A 46 -0.80 -1.40 4.78
N GLY A 47 0.04 -1.78 3.81
CA GLY A 47 0.76 -3.05 3.82
C GLY A 47 2.07 -3.06 4.63
N ASP A 48 2.62 -1.89 4.96
CA ASP A 48 3.95 -1.71 5.53
C ASP A 48 4.24 -2.58 6.77
N ARG A 49 3.27 -2.73 7.66
CA ARG A 49 3.46 -3.55 8.88
C ARG A 49 3.47 -5.05 8.64
N LEU A 50 3.15 -5.50 7.43
CA LEU A 50 3.11 -6.91 7.02
C LEU A 50 4.35 -7.35 6.22
N ILE A 51 5.31 -6.46 5.98
CA ILE A 51 6.57 -6.69 5.27
C ILE A 51 7.71 -6.74 6.28
N ASP A 52 8.61 -7.73 6.17
CA ASP A 52 9.81 -7.79 7.01
C ASP A 52 10.87 -6.81 6.51
N GLY A 53 11.02 -5.68 7.19
CA GLY A 53 11.98 -4.64 6.85
C GLY A 53 13.44 -5.05 6.99
N LYS A 54 13.75 -6.04 7.83
CA LYS A 54 15.13 -6.56 7.99
C LYS A 54 15.54 -7.42 6.80
N THR A 55 14.66 -8.32 6.36
CA THR A 55 14.93 -9.20 5.23
C THR A 55 14.94 -8.44 3.90
N THR A 56 14.00 -7.51 3.72
CA THR A 56 13.85 -6.76 2.47
C THR A 56 14.82 -5.59 2.34
N GLY A 57 15.29 -5.03 3.46
CA GLY A 57 16.11 -3.81 3.46
C GLY A 57 15.33 -2.54 3.10
N ILE A 58 13.99 -2.59 3.03
CA ILE A 58 13.14 -1.45 2.64
C ILE A 58 13.19 -0.33 3.70
N GLY A 59 13.37 -0.69 4.97
CA GLY A 59 13.49 0.29 6.06
C GLY A 59 12.22 0.40 6.90
N ALA A 60 12.28 1.27 7.94
CA ALA A 60 11.27 1.30 9.00
C ALA A 60 9.94 1.92 8.59
N TRP A 61 9.95 2.81 7.60
CA TRP A 61 8.72 3.48 7.13
C TRP A 61 7.83 2.52 6.35
N GLU A 62 8.34 2.00 5.25
CA GLU A 62 7.60 1.18 4.30
C GLU A 62 7.61 -0.32 4.64
N ALA A 63 8.18 -0.70 5.81
CA ALA A 63 8.21 -2.08 6.29
C ALA A 63 8.35 -2.18 7.81
N SER A 64 8.06 -3.34 8.37
CA SER A 64 8.11 -3.61 9.80
C SER A 64 9.55 -3.90 10.27
N MET A 65 10.01 -3.15 11.27
CA MET A 65 11.24 -3.43 12.02
C MET A 65 10.97 -3.99 13.42
N ASN A 66 9.70 -4.14 13.79
CA ASN A 66 9.25 -4.51 15.13
C ASN A 66 8.53 -5.86 15.21
N ASN A 67 8.72 -6.74 14.19
CA ASN A 67 8.18 -8.10 14.09
C ASN A 67 6.66 -8.20 13.87
N THR A 68 5.95 -7.12 13.55
CA THR A 68 4.52 -7.17 13.19
C THR A 68 4.30 -7.89 11.85
N TYR A 69 5.32 -8.00 10.99
CA TYR A 69 5.22 -8.64 9.67
C TYR A 69 4.67 -10.07 9.72
N ARG A 70 4.88 -10.80 10.81
CA ARG A 70 4.34 -12.16 11.00
C ARG A 70 2.80 -12.19 11.04
N ALA A 71 2.16 -11.06 11.26
CA ALA A 71 0.70 -10.93 11.24
C ALA A 71 0.08 -11.26 9.88
N ILE A 72 0.85 -11.25 8.81
CA ILE A 72 0.40 -11.59 7.44
C ILE A 72 -0.31 -12.96 7.38
N ASP A 73 0.12 -13.91 8.19
CA ASP A 73 -0.47 -15.25 8.23
C ASP A 73 -1.61 -15.39 9.27
N LEU A 74 -1.84 -14.35 10.08
CA LEU A 74 -2.83 -14.34 11.15
C LEU A 74 -4.08 -13.52 10.81
N ILE A 75 -4.00 -12.56 9.89
CA ILE A 75 -5.12 -11.70 9.50
C ILE A 75 -6.05 -12.37 8.48
N PRO A 76 -7.35 -12.00 8.45
CA PRO A 76 -8.30 -12.51 7.47
C PRO A 76 -7.89 -12.19 6.03
N LYS A 77 -8.08 -13.14 5.11
CA LYS A 77 -7.64 -13.02 3.70
C LYS A 77 -8.54 -12.13 2.84
N ASP A 78 -9.71 -11.76 3.32
CA ASP A 78 -10.61 -10.81 2.69
C ASP A 78 -10.24 -9.33 2.94
N VAL A 79 -9.22 -9.05 3.77
CA VAL A 79 -8.61 -7.73 3.89
C VAL A 79 -7.91 -7.36 2.58
N PHE A 80 -8.10 -6.12 2.12
CA PHE A 80 -7.43 -5.58 0.94
C PHE A 80 -6.15 -4.84 1.37
N ILE A 81 -5.04 -5.10 0.70
CA ILE A 81 -3.75 -4.48 1.00
C ILE A 81 -3.48 -3.30 0.08
N CYS A 82 -3.22 -2.14 0.67
CA CYS A 82 -2.68 -0.96 0.02
C CYS A 82 -1.16 -0.95 0.22
N ASP A 83 -0.42 -1.35 -0.80
CA ASP A 83 1.02 -1.56 -0.76
C ASP A 83 1.73 -0.28 -1.21
N TRP A 84 2.10 0.58 -0.25
CA TRP A 84 2.63 1.90 -0.54
C TRP A 84 4.16 1.93 -0.56
N HIS A 85 4.70 2.42 -1.70
CA HIS A 85 6.12 2.63 -1.91
C HIS A 85 6.33 3.88 -2.77
N TYR A 86 7.10 4.84 -2.25
CA TYR A 86 7.20 6.18 -2.83
C TYR A 86 8.51 6.46 -3.52
N GLU A 87 9.59 5.86 -3.03
CA GLU A 87 10.94 6.15 -3.50
C GLU A 87 11.42 5.18 -4.59
N ARG A 88 10.92 3.94 -4.57
CA ARG A 88 11.21 2.87 -5.53
C ARG A 88 9.97 2.05 -5.79
N ALA A 89 9.87 1.44 -6.97
CA ALA A 89 8.83 0.46 -7.28
C ALA A 89 9.24 -0.90 -6.70
N GLU A 90 8.93 -1.12 -5.42
CA GLU A 90 9.19 -2.40 -4.76
C GLU A 90 8.22 -3.47 -5.27
N GLN A 91 8.68 -4.72 -5.34
CA GLN A 91 7.87 -5.83 -5.88
C GLN A 91 7.10 -6.58 -4.78
N THR A 92 6.76 -5.92 -3.72
CA THR A 92 6.07 -6.45 -2.54
C THR A 92 4.63 -6.87 -2.82
N ALA A 93 3.99 -6.31 -3.85
CA ALA A 93 2.67 -6.75 -4.29
C ALA A 93 2.62 -8.26 -4.63
N VAL A 94 3.71 -8.81 -5.18
CA VAL A 94 3.82 -10.25 -5.44
C VAL A 94 3.75 -11.06 -4.15
N TYR A 95 4.42 -10.60 -3.10
CA TYR A 95 4.39 -11.24 -1.79
C TYR A 95 2.96 -11.29 -1.22
N PHE A 96 2.21 -10.18 -1.28
CA PHE A 96 0.83 -10.14 -0.82
C PHE A 96 -0.09 -11.05 -1.63
N ALA A 97 0.04 -11.06 -2.96
CA ALA A 97 -0.71 -11.95 -3.83
C ALA A 97 -0.41 -13.43 -3.52
N MET A 98 0.86 -13.80 -3.30
CA MET A 98 1.27 -15.16 -2.88
C MET A 98 0.69 -15.56 -1.52
N LYS A 99 0.45 -14.61 -0.64
CA LYS A 99 -0.21 -14.81 0.65
C LYS A 99 -1.75 -14.85 0.55
N GLY A 100 -2.31 -14.68 -0.65
CA GLY A 100 -3.75 -14.76 -0.93
C GLY A 100 -4.52 -13.48 -0.63
N PHE A 101 -3.87 -12.31 -0.66
CA PHE A 101 -4.51 -11.02 -0.49
C PHE A 101 -4.70 -10.31 -1.81
N ASP A 102 -5.84 -9.67 -1.98
CA ASP A 102 -5.98 -8.65 -3.01
C ASP A 102 -5.13 -7.43 -2.64
N VAL A 103 -4.39 -6.91 -3.61
CA VAL A 103 -3.41 -5.85 -3.41
C VAL A 103 -3.46 -4.82 -4.53
N ALA A 104 -3.39 -3.55 -4.18
CA ALA A 104 -3.06 -2.45 -5.07
C ALA A 104 -1.79 -1.77 -4.60
N THR A 105 -0.90 -1.40 -5.53
CA THR A 105 0.25 -0.56 -5.21
C THR A 105 -0.17 0.89 -5.08
N CYS A 106 0.47 1.61 -4.17
CA CYS A 106 0.06 2.97 -3.79
C CYS A 106 1.26 3.92 -3.91
N PRO A 107 1.52 4.46 -5.11
CA PRO A 107 2.57 5.44 -5.33
C PRO A 107 2.20 6.83 -4.78
N TRP A 108 3.17 7.73 -4.83
CA TRP A 108 3.02 9.15 -4.51
C TRP A 108 3.94 9.96 -5.43
N ARG A 109 3.77 11.21 -5.52
CA ARG A 109 4.52 12.36 -6.09
C ARG A 109 5.65 12.10 -7.12
N LYS A 110 6.19 10.91 -7.29
CA LYS A 110 7.24 10.56 -8.25
C LYS A 110 6.63 9.85 -9.49
N PRO A 111 6.41 10.56 -10.60
CA PRO A 111 5.75 9.99 -11.77
C PRO A 111 6.43 8.72 -12.30
N GLN A 112 7.76 8.66 -12.28
CA GLN A 112 8.51 7.50 -12.79
C GLN A 112 8.22 6.25 -11.96
N ILE A 113 8.14 6.40 -10.64
CA ILE A 113 7.84 5.30 -9.72
C ILE A 113 6.40 4.84 -9.91
N ALA A 114 5.46 5.78 -10.00
CA ALA A 114 4.05 5.48 -10.23
C ALA A 114 3.83 4.74 -11.56
N LEU A 115 4.46 5.21 -12.65
CA LEU A 115 4.38 4.55 -13.95
C LEU A 115 5.00 3.16 -13.94
N GLN A 116 6.14 2.98 -13.25
CA GLN A 116 6.76 1.68 -13.08
C GLN A 116 5.83 0.72 -12.33
N GLN A 117 5.19 1.16 -11.25
CA GLN A 117 4.23 0.34 -10.51
C GLN A 117 3.03 -0.08 -11.37
N VAL A 118 2.56 0.79 -12.30
CA VAL A 118 1.52 0.40 -13.28
C VAL A 118 2.03 -0.74 -14.17
N ASP A 119 3.22 -0.58 -14.74
CA ASP A 119 3.79 -1.58 -15.66
C ASP A 119 4.08 -2.90 -14.92
N ASP A 120 4.59 -2.84 -13.70
CA ASP A 120 4.81 -4.02 -12.85
C ASP A 120 3.50 -4.74 -12.54
N MET A 121 2.45 -4.01 -12.17
CA MET A 121 1.13 -4.60 -11.87
C MET A 121 0.51 -5.29 -13.09
N ILE A 122 0.65 -4.70 -14.28
CA ILE A 122 0.25 -5.31 -15.55
C ILE A 122 1.07 -6.58 -15.81
N HIS A 123 2.38 -6.49 -15.64
CA HIS A 123 3.30 -7.62 -15.82
C HIS A 123 2.95 -8.78 -14.90
N PHE A 124 2.74 -8.51 -13.61
CA PHE A 124 2.37 -9.54 -12.63
C PHE A 124 1.06 -10.24 -12.99
N ARG A 125 0.04 -9.49 -13.42
CA ARG A 125 -1.23 -10.08 -13.87
C ARG A 125 -1.06 -10.98 -15.08
N GLN A 126 -0.27 -10.56 -16.07
CA GLN A 126 -0.10 -11.28 -17.33
C GLN A 126 0.76 -12.55 -17.18
N HIS A 127 1.70 -12.55 -16.24
CA HIS A 127 2.68 -13.63 -16.07
C HIS A 127 2.41 -14.53 -14.86
N SER A 128 1.30 -14.34 -14.18
CA SER A 128 0.84 -15.20 -13.09
C SER A 128 -0.19 -16.22 -13.59
N ASN A 129 -0.36 -17.32 -12.85
CA ASN A 129 -1.47 -18.22 -13.08
C ASN A 129 -2.82 -17.52 -12.76
N PRO A 130 -3.97 -18.04 -13.23
CA PRO A 130 -5.27 -17.38 -13.06
C PRO A 130 -5.65 -17.12 -11.60
N GLU A 131 -5.26 -17.98 -10.68
CA GLU A 131 -5.56 -17.83 -9.25
C GLU A 131 -4.80 -16.64 -8.63
N MET A 132 -3.51 -16.54 -8.89
CA MET A 132 -2.68 -15.44 -8.39
C MET A 132 -2.97 -14.12 -9.11
N SER A 133 -3.22 -14.18 -10.43
CA SER A 133 -3.46 -13.01 -11.28
C SER A 133 -4.63 -12.15 -10.77
N ARG A 134 -5.68 -12.77 -10.23
CA ARG A 134 -6.85 -12.06 -9.72
C ARG A 134 -6.57 -11.20 -8.49
N HIS A 135 -5.49 -11.46 -7.76
CA HIS A 135 -5.11 -10.69 -6.57
C HIS A 135 -4.47 -9.33 -6.91
N PHE A 136 -3.94 -9.15 -8.10
CA PHE A 136 -3.37 -7.88 -8.53
C PHE A 136 -4.47 -6.92 -8.99
N GLN A 137 -4.87 -5.97 -8.13
CA GLN A 137 -6.04 -5.13 -8.34
C GLN A 137 -5.75 -3.81 -9.07
N GLY A 138 -4.48 -3.46 -9.24
CA GLY A 138 -4.06 -2.24 -9.91
C GLY A 138 -3.38 -1.26 -8.96
N ILE A 139 -3.62 0.04 -9.14
CA ILE A 139 -2.95 1.08 -8.37
C ILE A 139 -3.93 2.08 -7.77
N ILE A 140 -3.57 2.66 -6.64
CA ILE A 140 -4.27 3.74 -5.95
C ILE A 140 -3.26 4.87 -5.73
N GLU A 141 -3.34 5.94 -6.51
CA GLU A 141 -2.48 7.10 -6.29
C GLU A 141 -2.80 7.78 -4.97
N THR A 142 -1.77 8.08 -4.19
CA THR A 142 -1.90 8.81 -2.94
C THR A 142 -1.56 10.29 -3.11
N VAL A 143 -2.32 11.15 -2.45
CA VAL A 143 -2.11 12.60 -2.45
C VAL A 143 -2.03 13.08 -1.00
N TRP A 144 -0.84 13.51 -0.58
CA TRP A 144 -0.57 13.98 0.78
C TRP A 144 -0.37 15.49 0.88
N SER A 145 -0.40 16.20 -0.25
CA SER A 145 -0.43 17.67 -0.27
C SER A 145 -1.79 18.22 0.16
N GLY A 146 -1.84 19.48 0.57
CA GLY A 146 -3.11 20.17 0.83
C GLY A 146 -3.95 20.27 -0.44
N THR A 147 -5.27 20.21 -0.29
CA THR A 147 -6.22 20.21 -1.42
C THR A 147 -6.05 21.43 -2.32
N ASP A 148 -5.84 22.59 -1.74
CA ASP A 148 -5.60 23.85 -2.44
C ASP A 148 -4.32 23.80 -3.28
N SER A 149 -3.21 23.37 -2.68
CA SER A 149 -1.91 23.23 -3.35
C SER A 149 -1.98 22.21 -4.49
N PHE A 150 -2.67 21.07 -4.26
CA PHE A 150 -2.88 20.07 -5.29
C PHE A 150 -3.69 20.62 -6.47
N LEU A 151 -4.82 21.26 -6.21
CA LEU A 151 -5.70 21.82 -7.25
C LEU A 151 -4.99 22.91 -8.03
N GLU A 152 -4.23 23.80 -7.36
CA GLU A 152 -3.45 24.81 -8.04
C GLU A 152 -2.39 24.20 -8.96
N ALA A 153 -1.60 23.23 -8.47
CA ALA A 153 -0.60 22.53 -9.28
C ALA A 153 -1.24 21.74 -10.44
N TYR A 154 -2.45 21.22 -10.25
CA TYR A 154 -3.16 20.46 -11.26
C TYR A 154 -3.71 21.36 -12.38
N TYR A 155 -4.34 22.48 -12.06
CA TYR A 155 -4.98 23.36 -13.04
C TYR A 155 -4.06 24.47 -13.58
N ASN A 156 -3.06 24.92 -12.81
CA ASN A 156 -2.15 26.00 -13.14
C ASN A 156 -0.67 25.56 -13.15
N PRO A 157 -0.28 24.61 -14.01
CA PRO A 157 1.06 23.98 -13.96
C PRO A 157 2.22 24.94 -14.27
N THR A 158 1.94 26.12 -14.86
CA THR A 158 2.97 27.14 -15.15
C THR A 158 3.46 27.85 -13.90
N THR A 159 2.66 27.90 -12.85
CA THR A 159 2.99 28.53 -11.57
C THR A 159 3.81 27.58 -10.68
N TYR A 160 3.60 26.29 -10.83
CA TYR A 160 4.30 25.23 -10.09
C TYR A 160 5.32 24.53 -10.99
N LYS A 161 6.58 24.95 -10.91
CA LYS A 161 7.71 24.36 -11.66
C LYS A 161 8.28 23.09 -11.03
N GLN A 162 7.49 22.31 -10.28
CA GLN A 162 7.98 21.07 -9.68
C GLN A 162 7.75 19.90 -10.65
N GLU A 163 8.83 19.29 -11.11
CA GLU A 163 8.81 18.06 -11.91
C GLU A 163 8.28 16.84 -11.11
N VAL A 164 8.29 16.97 -9.78
CA VAL A 164 7.91 15.93 -8.82
C VAL A 164 6.82 16.49 -7.93
N SER A 165 5.58 16.12 -8.18
CA SER A 165 4.43 16.49 -7.35
C SER A 165 3.28 15.51 -7.55
N ASP A 166 2.37 15.47 -6.58
CA ASP A 166 1.14 14.68 -6.65
C ASP A 166 0.35 14.97 -7.93
N ALA A 167 0.19 16.26 -8.27
CA ALA A 167 -0.57 16.71 -9.44
C ALA A 167 0.07 16.24 -10.76
N VAL A 168 1.41 16.28 -10.87
CA VAL A 168 2.13 15.78 -12.05
C VAL A 168 1.98 14.28 -12.15
N THR A 169 2.11 13.55 -11.04
CA THR A 169 1.96 12.10 -11.00
C THR A 169 0.56 11.68 -11.44
N VAL A 170 -0.49 12.30 -10.88
CA VAL A 170 -1.88 12.05 -11.29
C VAL A 170 -2.09 12.28 -12.79
N LYS A 171 -1.57 13.39 -13.36
CA LYS A 171 -1.67 13.64 -14.80
C LYS A 171 -1.01 12.54 -15.63
N LYS A 172 0.20 12.13 -15.25
CA LYS A 172 0.93 11.05 -15.95
C LYS A 172 0.22 9.71 -15.86
N LEU A 173 -0.38 9.39 -14.73
CA LEU A 173 -1.19 8.19 -14.57
C LEU A 173 -2.46 8.23 -15.44
N ILE A 174 -3.14 9.37 -15.53
CA ILE A 174 -4.29 9.55 -16.42
C ILE A 174 -3.88 9.37 -17.89
N GLU A 175 -2.75 9.95 -18.32
CA GLU A 175 -2.19 9.77 -19.67
C GLU A 175 -1.90 8.28 -19.95
N LYS A 176 -1.25 7.59 -19.01
CA LYS A 176 -0.95 6.16 -19.10
C LYS A 176 -2.21 5.32 -19.20
N TYR A 177 -3.20 5.59 -18.36
CA TYR A 177 -4.48 4.88 -18.36
C TYR A 177 -5.20 5.01 -19.72
N LYS A 178 -5.33 6.22 -20.24
CA LYS A 178 -5.92 6.48 -21.57
C LYS A 178 -5.19 5.75 -22.70
N ALA A 179 -3.86 5.67 -22.61
CA ALA A 179 -3.05 4.93 -23.60
C ALA A 179 -3.27 3.41 -23.53
N LEU A 180 -3.62 2.87 -22.34
CA LEU A 180 -3.93 1.45 -22.17
C LEU A 180 -5.35 1.10 -22.67
N GLU A 181 -6.33 2.00 -22.50
CA GLU A 181 -7.70 1.79 -23.00
C GLU A 181 -7.79 1.78 -24.54
N ASN A 182 -6.86 2.45 -25.21
CA ASN A 182 -6.84 2.55 -26.68
C ASN A 182 -6.03 1.42 -27.37
N ARG A 183 -5.60 0.41 -26.61
CA ARG A 183 -4.91 -0.79 -27.14
C ARG A 183 -5.84 -1.98 -27.27
#